data_77b731ce97dd00781c513021c9b9b1e7
#
_entry.id   77b731ce97dd00781c513021c9b9b1e7
#
_cell.length_a   1.000
_cell.length_b   1.000
_cell.length_c   1.000
_cell.angle_alpha   90.00
_cell.angle_beta   90.00
_cell.angle_gamma   90.00
#
_symmetry.space_group_name_H-M   'P 1'
#
loop_
_entity.id
_entity.type
_entity.pdbx_description
1 polymer ?
#
loop_
_entity_poly.entity_id
_entity_poly.type
_entity_poly.pdbx_seq_one_letter_code
_entity_poly.pdbx_strand_id
1 'polypeptide(L)'
;MNNLLSEIELALKKYINSQKYTSDIFCKTLQEAMAYSLLNPGKRIRPLLLLVCAQALRPNSKNVIKTCINPSIALELIHTYSLIHDDLPCMDNDDFRRNKPSLHIKFTQGMAVLAGDALLSDSFRFFASHKNGHKLCYETSLRIGSNGLVGGQALDILSENLSRSKEDWQAINNAKTAKLFELACLLAAICVDASKEEISLCKNFGLLYGQAFQLKDDIDDKSGLFAYDQPHESLDEYKKQLISLLAKFNEPKMLYELVMRVL
;
A
#
# COMPACT_ATOMS: atom_id res chain seq x y z
N MET A 1 0.86 8.64 16.24
CA MET A 1 0.22 8.30 14.95
C MET A 1 -0.51 9.47 14.28
N ASN A 2 -1.38 10.23 14.96
CA ASN A 2 -2.14 11.34 14.33
C ASN A 2 -1.26 12.39 13.66
N ASN A 3 -0.11 12.74 14.25
CA ASN A 3 0.85 13.67 13.63
C ASN A 3 1.43 13.13 12.32
N LEU A 4 1.75 11.83 12.26
CA LEU A 4 2.26 11.20 11.02
C LEU A 4 1.21 11.16 9.93
N LEU A 5 -0.05 10.90 10.27
CA LEU A 5 -1.16 10.95 9.31
C LEU A 5 -1.32 12.37 8.74
N SER A 6 -1.23 13.41 9.60
CA SER A 6 -1.27 14.80 9.14
C SER A 6 -0.11 15.15 8.20
N GLU A 7 1.10 14.67 8.46
CA GLU A 7 2.26 14.84 7.58
C GLU A 7 2.04 14.17 6.22
N ILE A 8 1.51 12.95 6.20
CA ILE A 8 1.17 12.23 4.96
C ILE A 8 0.13 13.02 4.16
N GLU A 9 -1.00 13.41 4.78
CA GLU A 9 -2.06 14.15 4.09
C GLU A 9 -1.58 15.50 3.54
N LEU A 10 -0.76 16.23 4.31
CA LEU A 10 -0.14 17.48 3.86
C LEU A 10 0.76 17.26 2.65
N ALA A 11 1.55 16.20 2.68
CA ALA A 11 2.48 15.89 1.62
C ALA A 11 1.76 15.43 0.33
N LEU A 12 0.67 14.66 0.44
CA LEU A 12 -0.18 14.28 -0.70
C LEU A 12 -0.85 15.52 -1.33
N LYS A 13 -1.38 16.43 -0.51
CA LYS A 13 -1.95 17.70 -0.99
C LYS A 13 -0.88 18.56 -1.68
N LYS A 14 0.32 18.65 -1.09
CA LYS A 14 1.44 19.39 -1.70
C LYS A 14 1.84 18.79 -3.05
N TYR A 15 1.86 17.46 -3.16
CA TYR A 15 2.14 16.79 -4.43
C TYR A 15 1.14 17.20 -5.51
N ILE A 16 -0.16 17.06 -5.27
CA ILE A 16 -1.21 17.44 -6.24
C ILE A 16 -1.09 18.91 -6.63
N ASN A 17 -0.91 19.81 -5.65
CA ASN A 17 -0.83 21.25 -5.90
C ASN A 17 0.47 21.69 -6.61
N SER A 18 1.53 20.88 -6.54
CA SER A 18 2.81 21.18 -7.20
C SER A 18 2.86 20.78 -8.67
N GLN A 19 1.83 20.09 -9.17
CA GLN A 19 1.74 19.71 -10.58
C GLN A 19 1.51 20.98 -11.43
N LYS A 20 2.59 21.50 -12.00
CA LYS A 20 2.54 22.63 -12.92
C LYS A 20 2.32 22.09 -14.33
N TYR A 21 1.08 22.01 -14.73
CA TYR A 21 0.76 21.81 -16.14
C TYR A 21 0.77 23.17 -16.84
N THR A 22 1.36 23.22 -18.02
CA THR A 22 1.19 24.36 -18.92
C THR A 22 -0.30 24.52 -19.17
N SER A 23 -0.86 25.63 -18.77
CA SER A 23 -2.16 26.30 -18.96
C SER A 23 -3.32 25.59 -19.68
N ASP A 24 -3.31 24.29 -19.90
CA ASP A 24 -4.26 23.62 -20.76
C ASP A 24 -5.34 22.88 -19.96
N ILE A 25 -6.59 23.03 -20.38
CA ILE A 25 -7.78 22.44 -19.77
C ILE A 25 -7.65 20.91 -19.62
N PHE A 26 -6.97 20.24 -20.54
CA PHE A 26 -6.75 18.79 -20.54
C PHE A 26 -5.90 18.33 -19.37
N CYS A 27 -4.80 19.02 -19.11
CA CYS A 27 -3.90 18.71 -17.99
C CYS A 27 -4.58 18.97 -16.64
N LYS A 28 -5.44 19.98 -16.55
CA LYS A 28 -6.23 20.28 -15.36
C LYS A 28 -7.20 19.14 -15.05
N THR A 29 -7.87 18.59 -16.05
CA THR A 29 -8.81 17.47 -15.87
C THR A 29 -8.10 16.21 -15.34
N LEU A 30 -6.90 15.89 -15.84
CA LEU A 30 -6.10 14.77 -15.31
C LEU A 30 -5.71 15.00 -13.86
N GLN A 31 -5.27 16.21 -13.51
CA GLN A 31 -4.95 16.57 -12.12
C GLN A 31 -6.17 16.43 -11.19
N GLU A 32 -7.34 16.89 -11.64
CA GLU A 32 -8.60 16.77 -10.89
C GLU A 32 -8.98 15.30 -10.69
N ALA A 33 -8.78 14.44 -11.71
CA ALA A 33 -9.03 13.00 -11.63
C ALA A 33 -8.07 12.32 -10.64
N MET A 34 -6.77 12.62 -10.71
CA MET A 34 -5.78 12.13 -9.75
C MET A 34 -6.11 12.58 -8.31
N ALA A 35 -6.43 13.85 -8.13
CA ALA A 35 -6.80 14.43 -6.84
C ALA A 35 -8.06 13.79 -6.26
N TYR A 36 -9.06 13.53 -7.09
CA TYR A 36 -10.32 12.92 -6.69
C TYR A 36 -10.12 11.58 -5.99
N SER A 37 -9.26 10.72 -6.51
CA SER A 37 -8.98 9.41 -5.93
C SER A 37 -7.95 9.49 -4.79
N LEU A 38 -6.84 10.21 -5.00
CA LEU A 38 -5.72 10.25 -4.06
C LEU A 38 -6.09 10.96 -2.75
N LEU A 39 -6.82 12.09 -2.82
CA LEU A 39 -7.22 12.88 -1.66
C LEU A 39 -8.54 12.42 -1.05
N ASN A 40 -9.18 11.37 -1.59
CA ASN A 40 -10.34 10.76 -0.96
C ASN A 40 -9.94 10.19 0.42
N PRO A 41 -10.70 10.48 1.50
CA PRO A 41 -10.38 9.98 2.83
C PRO A 41 -10.13 8.48 2.87
N GLY A 42 -9.07 8.07 3.56
CA GLY A 42 -8.68 6.68 3.70
C GLY A 42 -7.83 6.44 4.95
N LYS A 43 -7.66 5.19 5.34
CA LYS A 43 -6.89 4.80 6.55
C LYS A 43 -5.39 5.11 6.43
N ARG A 44 -4.84 5.32 5.23
CA ARG A 44 -3.41 5.58 4.95
C ARG A 44 -2.46 4.59 5.65
N ILE A 45 -2.86 3.33 5.73
CA ILE A 45 -2.13 2.32 6.53
C ILE A 45 -0.74 2.06 5.96
N ARG A 46 -0.61 1.94 4.63
CA ARG A 46 0.66 1.61 3.97
C ARG A 46 1.72 2.70 4.15
N PRO A 47 1.47 3.97 3.84
CA PRO A 47 2.44 5.05 4.13
C PRO A 47 2.69 5.23 5.62
N LEU A 48 1.68 5.06 6.49
CA LEU A 48 1.84 5.12 7.93
C LEU A 48 2.73 3.99 8.44
N LEU A 49 2.53 2.76 7.98
CA LEU A 49 3.34 1.60 8.33
C LEU A 49 4.82 1.81 7.95
N LEU A 50 5.10 2.39 6.77
CA LEU A 50 6.46 2.74 6.36
C LEU A 50 7.10 3.70 7.36
N LEU A 51 6.42 4.80 7.71
CA LEU A 51 6.97 5.80 8.63
C LEU A 51 7.18 5.25 10.04
N VAL A 52 6.21 4.50 10.55
CA VAL A 52 6.28 3.90 11.89
C VAL A 52 7.38 2.84 11.98
N CYS A 53 7.53 2.01 10.93
CA CYS A 53 8.60 1.01 10.84
C CYS A 53 9.99 1.68 10.81
N ALA A 54 10.15 2.75 10.04
CA ALA A 54 11.40 3.51 10.00
C ALA A 54 11.73 4.14 11.36
N GLN A 55 10.75 4.68 12.07
CA GLN A 55 10.95 5.20 13.44
C GLN A 55 11.30 4.08 14.43
N ALA A 56 10.67 2.91 14.32
CA ALA A 56 10.96 1.78 15.18
C ALA A 56 12.41 1.28 15.02
N LEU A 57 12.98 1.41 13.82
CA LEU A 57 14.38 1.09 13.56
C LEU A 57 15.36 2.18 14.03
N ARG A 58 14.97 3.45 13.94
CA ARG A 58 15.86 4.62 14.23
C ARG A 58 15.14 5.65 15.11
N PRO A 59 14.78 5.29 16.36
CA PRO A 59 13.95 6.13 17.22
C PRO A 59 14.60 7.47 17.58
N ASN A 60 15.92 7.53 17.64
CA ASN A 60 16.68 8.72 18.03
C ASN A 60 17.01 9.65 16.85
N SER A 61 16.66 9.28 15.62
CA SER A 61 16.95 10.09 14.44
C SER A 61 15.87 11.15 14.20
N LYS A 62 16.23 12.42 14.36
CA LYS A 62 15.32 13.56 14.11
C LYS A 62 14.90 13.70 12.64
N ASN A 63 15.61 13.07 11.72
CA ASN A 63 15.39 13.20 10.28
C ASN A 63 14.63 12.04 9.65
N VAL A 64 14.24 11.01 10.42
CA VAL A 64 13.57 9.80 9.88
C VAL A 64 12.37 10.16 9.02
N ILE A 65 11.45 10.98 9.53
CA ILE A 65 10.22 11.35 8.80
C ILE A 65 10.57 12.11 7.52
N LYS A 66 11.46 13.10 7.60
CA LYS A 66 11.89 13.88 6.44
C LYS A 66 12.52 12.99 5.35
N THR A 67 13.25 11.96 5.75
CA THR A 67 13.89 11.01 4.83
C THR A 67 12.84 10.07 4.19
N CYS A 68 11.85 9.64 4.95
CA CYS A 68 10.90 8.59 4.56
C CYS A 68 9.60 9.12 3.96
N ILE A 69 9.28 10.43 4.08
CA ILE A 69 8.00 10.98 3.64
C ILE A 69 7.77 10.82 2.12
N ASN A 70 8.75 11.09 1.29
CA ASN A 70 8.64 10.91 -0.16
C ASN A 70 8.41 9.46 -0.55
N PRO A 71 9.20 8.46 -0.09
CA PRO A 71 8.88 7.05 -0.30
C PRO A 71 7.50 6.62 0.21
N SER A 72 7.02 7.19 1.32
CA SER A 72 5.68 6.87 1.85
C SER A 72 4.57 7.38 0.95
N ILE A 73 4.73 8.59 0.38
CA ILE A 73 3.79 9.14 -0.62
C ILE A 73 3.81 8.28 -1.88
N ALA A 74 4.98 7.92 -2.40
CA ALA A 74 5.11 7.06 -3.57
C ALA A 74 4.32 5.75 -3.39
N LEU A 75 4.39 5.15 -2.22
CA LEU A 75 3.64 3.94 -1.90
C LEU A 75 2.13 4.16 -1.91
N GLU A 76 1.64 5.32 -1.45
CA GLU A 76 0.21 5.66 -1.51
C GLU A 76 -0.23 5.96 -2.96
N LEU A 77 0.64 6.55 -3.80
CA LEU A 77 0.36 6.70 -5.24
C LEU A 77 0.18 5.34 -5.90
N ILE A 78 1.07 4.38 -5.60
CA ILE A 78 0.98 3.00 -6.09
C ILE A 78 -0.32 2.34 -5.62
N HIS A 79 -0.68 2.47 -4.36
CA HIS A 79 -1.93 1.92 -3.86
C HIS A 79 -3.16 2.57 -4.52
N THR A 80 -3.10 3.88 -4.76
CA THR A 80 -4.23 4.60 -5.36
C THR A 80 -4.43 4.22 -6.82
N TYR A 81 -3.34 4.09 -7.61
CA TYR A 81 -3.47 3.66 -9.00
C TYR A 81 -4.09 2.26 -9.09
N SER A 82 -3.68 1.32 -8.22
CA SER A 82 -4.22 -0.03 -8.25
C SER A 82 -5.73 -0.03 -8.00
N LEU A 83 -6.20 0.74 -7.01
CA LEU A 83 -7.64 0.88 -6.75
C LEU A 83 -8.41 1.51 -7.93
N ILE A 84 -7.82 2.51 -8.60
CA ILE A 84 -8.47 3.13 -9.77
C ILE A 84 -8.62 2.11 -10.90
N HIS A 85 -7.59 1.31 -11.16
CA HIS A 85 -7.64 0.31 -12.22
C HIS A 85 -8.52 -0.88 -11.83
N ASP A 86 -8.50 -1.32 -10.58
CA ASP A 86 -9.37 -2.40 -10.08
C ASP A 86 -10.86 -2.05 -10.27
N ASP A 87 -11.26 -0.78 -10.05
CA ASP A 87 -12.66 -0.33 -10.21
C ASP A 87 -13.16 -0.33 -11.67
N LEU A 88 -12.28 -0.45 -12.70
CA LEU A 88 -12.68 -0.36 -14.10
C LEU A 88 -13.68 -1.46 -14.51
N PRO A 89 -14.58 -1.20 -15.51
CA PRO A 89 -15.54 -2.20 -15.99
C PRO A 89 -14.93 -3.48 -16.56
N CYS A 90 -13.66 -3.45 -16.97
CA CYS A 90 -12.91 -4.63 -17.43
C CYS A 90 -12.17 -5.37 -16.30
N MET A 91 -12.34 -4.92 -15.07
CA MET A 91 -11.75 -5.46 -13.85
C MET A 91 -12.87 -5.83 -12.86
N ASP A 92 -12.88 -5.28 -11.65
CA ASP A 92 -13.88 -5.58 -10.62
C ASP A 92 -15.25 -4.92 -10.90
N ASN A 93 -15.31 -3.94 -11.84
CA ASN A 93 -16.51 -3.20 -12.26
C ASN A 93 -17.27 -2.56 -11.08
N ASP A 94 -16.55 -1.89 -10.21
CA ASP A 94 -17.10 -1.24 -9.02
C ASP A 94 -17.55 0.20 -9.31
N ASP A 95 -18.84 0.48 -9.20
CA ASP A 95 -19.39 1.83 -9.40
C ASP A 95 -19.06 2.80 -8.27
N PHE A 96 -18.73 2.29 -7.07
CA PHE A 96 -18.47 3.10 -5.87
C PHE A 96 -17.21 2.66 -5.15
N ARG A 97 -16.40 3.63 -4.71
CA ARG A 97 -15.23 3.44 -3.86
C ARG A 97 -15.26 4.41 -2.66
N ARG A 98 -15.24 3.87 -1.44
CA ARG A 98 -15.30 4.67 -0.20
C ARG A 98 -16.50 5.62 -0.17
N ASN A 99 -17.68 5.15 -0.51
CA ASN A 99 -18.96 5.88 -0.58
C ASN A 99 -18.98 7.06 -1.58
N LYS A 100 -18.10 7.06 -2.58
CA LYS A 100 -18.11 7.99 -3.71
C LYS A 100 -18.12 7.22 -5.02
N PRO A 101 -18.67 7.78 -6.11
CA PRO A 101 -18.54 7.19 -7.43
C PRO A 101 -17.08 6.88 -7.75
N SER A 102 -16.82 5.71 -8.34
CA SER A 102 -15.49 5.33 -8.81
C SER A 102 -15.02 6.29 -9.90
N LEU A 103 -13.70 6.34 -10.16
CA LEU A 103 -13.14 7.37 -11.03
C LEU A 103 -13.71 7.28 -12.46
N HIS A 104 -13.92 6.06 -12.98
CA HIS A 104 -14.46 5.84 -14.31
C HIS A 104 -15.92 6.31 -14.45
N ILE A 105 -16.70 6.29 -13.36
CA ILE A 105 -18.05 6.83 -13.30
C ILE A 105 -18.04 8.36 -13.19
N LYS A 106 -17.14 8.91 -12.36
CA LYS A 106 -17.08 10.37 -12.13
C LYS A 106 -16.52 11.13 -13.34
N PHE A 107 -15.57 10.54 -14.06
CA PHE A 107 -14.95 11.12 -15.25
C PHE A 107 -15.25 10.27 -16.48
N THR A 108 -14.30 9.45 -16.91
CA THR A 108 -14.46 8.45 -17.99
C THR A 108 -13.52 7.27 -17.75
N GLN A 109 -13.73 6.12 -18.39
CA GLN A 109 -12.83 4.97 -18.33
C GLN A 109 -11.42 5.35 -18.79
N GLY A 110 -11.28 6.06 -19.92
CA GLY A 110 -10.00 6.51 -20.41
C GLY A 110 -9.28 7.45 -19.44
N MET A 111 -10.01 8.36 -18.77
CA MET A 111 -9.41 9.22 -17.74
C MET A 111 -9.00 8.42 -16.50
N ALA A 112 -9.72 7.37 -16.13
CA ALA A 112 -9.34 6.49 -15.03
C ALA A 112 -8.04 5.74 -15.34
N VAL A 113 -7.90 5.18 -16.54
CA VAL A 113 -6.64 4.55 -16.99
C VAL A 113 -5.47 5.54 -16.89
N LEU A 114 -5.62 6.73 -17.49
CA LEU A 114 -4.55 7.74 -17.53
C LEU A 114 -4.19 8.29 -16.14
N ALA A 115 -5.18 8.46 -15.26
CA ALA A 115 -4.91 8.89 -13.87
C ALA A 115 -4.14 7.82 -13.08
N GLY A 116 -4.47 6.55 -13.26
CA GLY A 116 -3.71 5.44 -12.68
C GLY A 116 -2.28 5.40 -13.19
N ASP A 117 -2.08 5.48 -14.51
CA ASP A 117 -0.75 5.49 -15.14
C ASP A 117 0.10 6.67 -14.66
N ALA A 118 -0.50 7.86 -14.53
CA ALA A 118 0.19 9.04 -14.04
C ALA A 118 0.64 8.87 -12.57
N LEU A 119 -0.23 8.36 -11.70
CA LEU A 119 0.11 8.09 -10.29
C LEU A 119 1.22 7.05 -10.18
N LEU A 120 1.15 5.95 -10.95
CA LEU A 120 2.18 4.93 -10.99
C LEU A 120 3.52 5.51 -11.46
N SER A 121 3.53 6.24 -12.56
CA SER A 121 4.75 6.86 -13.12
C SER A 121 5.37 7.86 -12.15
N ASP A 122 4.55 8.74 -11.56
CA ASP A 122 5.01 9.75 -10.60
C ASP A 122 5.57 9.14 -9.31
N SER A 123 5.11 7.95 -8.90
CA SER A 123 5.65 7.26 -7.73
C SER A 123 7.15 7.01 -7.85
N PHE A 124 7.64 6.64 -9.02
CA PHE A 124 9.07 6.39 -9.26
C PHE A 124 9.93 7.67 -9.16
N ARG A 125 9.37 8.83 -9.48
CA ARG A 125 10.05 10.12 -9.27
C ARG A 125 10.35 10.37 -7.79
N PHE A 126 9.42 10.03 -6.89
CA PHE A 126 9.62 10.16 -5.44
C PHE A 126 10.65 9.16 -4.92
N PHE A 127 10.64 7.93 -5.38
CA PHE A 127 11.67 6.96 -5.02
C PHE A 127 13.05 7.39 -5.52
N ALA A 128 13.15 7.79 -6.78
CA ALA A 128 14.41 8.22 -7.39
C ALA A 128 15.03 9.45 -6.71
N SER A 129 14.23 10.31 -6.07
CA SER A 129 14.72 11.47 -5.32
C SER A 129 15.44 11.13 -4.02
N HIS A 130 15.34 9.89 -3.53
CA HIS A 130 16.02 9.43 -2.32
C HIS A 130 17.46 9.01 -2.62
N LYS A 131 18.38 9.13 -1.65
CA LYS A 131 19.79 8.69 -1.80
C LYS A 131 19.93 7.21 -2.20
N ASN A 132 19.00 6.35 -1.75
CA ASN A 132 18.91 4.95 -2.11
C ASN A 132 17.89 4.70 -3.24
N GLY A 133 17.63 5.71 -4.08
CA GLY A 133 16.53 5.70 -5.08
C GLY A 133 16.58 4.51 -6.02
N HIS A 134 17.78 4.12 -6.53
CA HIS A 134 17.94 2.95 -7.36
C HIS A 134 17.39 1.67 -6.66
N LYS A 135 17.77 1.46 -5.39
CA LYS A 135 17.33 0.29 -4.62
C LYS A 135 15.83 0.34 -4.33
N LEU A 136 15.29 1.53 -4.00
CA LEU A 136 13.85 1.71 -3.79
C LEU A 136 13.05 1.39 -5.05
N CYS A 137 13.46 1.92 -6.21
CA CYS A 137 12.81 1.62 -7.50
C CYS A 137 12.88 0.12 -7.84
N TYR A 138 14.05 -0.49 -7.68
CA TYR A 138 14.25 -1.92 -7.99
C TYR A 138 13.34 -2.80 -7.12
N GLU A 139 13.38 -2.64 -5.80
CA GLU A 139 12.57 -3.44 -4.87
C GLU A 139 11.06 -3.20 -5.05
N THR A 140 10.68 -1.96 -5.42
CA THR A 140 9.30 -1.64 -5.75
C THR A 140 8.86 -2.37 -7.01
N SER A 141 9.63 -2.31 -8.10
CA SER A 141 9.27 -2.94 -9.38
C SER A 141 9.05 -4.45 -9.26
N LEU A 142 9.86 -5.12 -8.42
CA LEU A 142 9.70 -6.55 -8.16
C LEU A 142 8.37 -6.90 -7.48
N ARG A 143 7.85 -6.00 -6.62
CA ARG A 143 6.66 -6.28 -5.80
C ARG A 143 5.37 -5.74 -6.36
N ILE A 144 5.44 -4.81 -7.31
CA ILE A 144 4.23 -4.30 -7.96
C ILE A 144 4.05 -4.82 -9.39
N GLY A 145 5.08 -5.41 -9.99
CA GLY A 145 5.07 -5.91 -11.36
C GLY A 145 4.42 -7.29 -11.51
N SER A 146 4.84 -8.02 -12.55
CA SER A 146 4.27 -9.33 -12.96
C SER A 146 4.34 -10.42 -11.89
N ASN A 147 5.31 -10.36 -10.98
CA ASN A 147 5.47 -11.30 -9.87
C ASN A 147 4.96 -10.75 -8.53
N GLY A 148 4.21 -9.66 -8.55
CA GLY A 148 3.68 -8.97 -7.37
C GLY A 148 2.24 -8.55 -7.57
N LEU A 149 1.93 -7.28 -7.27
CA LEU A 149 0.58 -6.73 -7.28
C LEU A 149 -0.16 -6.97 -8.61
N VAL A 150 0.46 -6.62 -9.75
CA VAL A 150 -0.15 -6.81 -11.09
C VAL A 150 -0.34 -8.30 -11.39
N GLY A 151 0.66 -9.15 -11.07
CA GLY A 151 0.53 -10.60 -11.25
C GLY A 151 -0.56 -11.21 -10.37
N GLY A 152 -0.72 -10.72 -9.13
CA GLY A 152 -1.79 -11.13 -8.22
C GLY A 152 -3.17 -10.74 -8.74
N GLN A 153 -3.32 -9.54 -9.29
CA GLN A 153 -4.57 -9.11 -9.93
C GLN A 153 -4.89 -9.93 -11.20
N ALA A 154 -3.88 -10.25 -12.02
CA ALA A 154 -4.07 -11.13 -13.17
C ALA A 154 -4.54 -12.53 -12.75
N LEU A 155 -3.97 -13.09 -11.68
CA LEU A 155 -4.40 -14.37 -11.13
C LEU A 155 -5.83 -14.31 -10.59
N ASP A 156 -6.19 -13.22 -9.93
CA ASP A 156 -7.54 -12.98 -9.41
C ASP A 156 -8.58 -13.01 -10.54
N ILE A 157 -8.38 -12.21 -11.59
CA ILE A 157 -9.25 -12.18 -12.76
C ILE A 157 -9.36 -13.55 -13.46
N LEU A 158 -8.23 -14.20 -13.72
CA LEU A 158 -8.20 -15.49 -14.42
C LEU A 158 -8.91 -16.62 -13.65
N SER A 159 -8.96 -16.51 -12.32
CA SER A 159 -9.59 -17.50 -11.45
C SER A 159 -10.99 -17.12 -10.97
N GLU A 160 -11.55 -16.00 -11.40
CA GLU A 160 -12.85 -15.48 -10.92
C GLU A 160 -14.00 -16.48 -11.11
N ASN A 161 -14.03 -17.17 -12.26
CA ASN A 161 -15.05 -18.16 -12.59
C ASN A 161 -14.66 -19.61 -12.26
N LEU A 162 -13.58 -19.80 -11.48
CA LEU A 162 -13.10 -21.12 -11.07
C LEU A 162 -13.39 -21.36 -9.59
N SER A 163 -13.51 -22.64 -9.23
CA SER A 163 -13.51 -23.02 -7.81
C SER A 163 -12.11 -22.82 -7.24
N ARG A 164 -11.93 -21.84 -6.35
CA ARG A 164 -10.66 -21.52 -5.73
C ARG A 164 -10.43 -22.40 -4.51
N SER A 165 -9.26 -23.01 -4.42
CA SER A 165 -8.79 -23.68 -3.20
C SER A 165 -8.32 -22.65 -2.16
N LYS A 166 -8.04 -23.11 -0.93
CA LYS A 166 -7.41 -22.27 0.10
C LYS A 166 -6.06 -21.73 -0.35
N GLU A 167 -5.29 -22.57 -1.01
CA GLU A 167 -3.96 -22.24 -1.56
C GLU A 167 -4.05 -21.16 -2.64
N ASP A 168 -5.07 -21.21 -3.51
CA ASP A 168 -5.31 -20.20 -4.54
C ASP A 168 -5.63 -18.84 -3.91
N TRP A 169 -6.53 -18.82 -2.92
CA TRP A 169 -6.83 -17.59 -2.17
C TRP A 169 -5.61 -17.02 -1.45
N GLN A 170 -4.80 -17.89 -0.83
CA GLN A 170 -3.56 -17.46 -0.19
C GLN A 170 -2.56 -16.88 -1.19
N ALA A 171 -2.42 -17.49 -2.36
CA ALA A 171 -1.53 -17.00 -3.42
C ALA A 171 -1.97 -15.62 -3.94
N ILE A 172 -3.27 -15.45 -4.23
CA ILE A 172 -3.86 -14.18 -4.65
C ILE A 172 -3.65 -13.11 -3.57
N ASN A 173 -4.02 -13.38 -2.32
CA ASN A 173 -3.91 -12.45 -1.20
C ASN A 173 -2.45 -12.06 -0.93
N ASN A 174 -1.53 -13.00 -1.03
CA ASN A 174 -0.10 -12.72 -0.89
C ASN A 174 0.39 -11.75 -1.97
N ALA A 175 0.05 -11.99 -3.23
CA ALA A 175 0.51 -11.18 -4.35
C ALA A 175 -0.22 -9.83 -4.45
N LYS A 176 -1.57 -9.83 -4.41
CA LYS A 176 -2.41 -8.64 -4.57
C LYS A 176 -2.31 -7.69 -3.37
N THR A 177 -2.26 -8.22 -2.14
CA THR A 177 -2.36 -7.42 -0.90
C THR A 177 -1.09 -7.43 -0.07
N ALA A 178 -0.59 -8.60 0.36
CA ALA A 178 0.48 -8.67 1.35
C ALA A 178 1.82 -8.15 0.83
N LYS A 179 2.11 -8.30 -0.46
CA LYS A 179 3.32 -7.76 -1.10
C LYS A 179 3.48 -6.26 -0.96
N LEU A 180 2.39 -5.50 -0.94
CA LEU A 180 2.47 -4.04 -0.79
C LEU A 180 2.74 -3.63 0.67
N PHE A 181 2.31 -4.42 1.65
CA PHE A 181 2.67 -4.25 3.06
C PHE A 181 4.13 -4.69 3.32
N GLU A 182 4.58 -5.80 2.73
CA GLU A 182 6.00 -6.20 2.73
C GLU A 182 6.87 -5.06 2.18
N LEU A 183 6.44 -4.48 1.05
CA LEU A 183 7.14 -3.35 0.43
C LEU A 183 7.22 -2.15 1.37
N ALA A 184 6.15 -1.78 2.06
CA ALA A 184 6.14 -0.66 3.00
C ALA A 184 7.25 -0.78 4.05
N CYS A 185 7.35 -1.94 4.70
CA CYS A 185 8.36 -2.19 5.73
C CYS A 185 9.78 -2.31 5.14
N LEU A 186 9.91 -2.92 3.96
CA LEU A 186 11.20 -3.01 3.27
C LEU A 186 11.73 -1.63 2.86
N LEU A 187 10.87 -0.77 2.29
CA LEU A 187 11.24 0.58 1.92
C LEU A 187 11.65 1.41 3.15
N ALA A 188 10.96 1.23 4.29
CA ALA A 188 11.35 1.83 5.56
C ALA A 188 12.80 1.47 5.93
N ALA A 189 13.13 0.19 5.91
CA ALA A 189 14.48 -0.30 6.22
C ALA A 189 15.54 0.25 5.25
N ILE A 190 15.24 0.28 3.94
CA ILE A 190 16.17 0.84 2.93
C ILE A 190 16.39 2.34 3.15
N CYS A 191 15.34 3.09 3.46
CA CYS A 191 15.44 4.55 3.68
C CYS A 191 16.34 4.92 4.85
N VAL A 192 16.43 4.08 5.88
CA VAL A 192 17.23 4.33 7.08
C VAL A 192 18.54 3.54 7.12
N ASP A 193 19.00 3.01 5.98
CA ASP A 193 20.25 2.22 5.87
C ASP A 193 20.31 1.08 6.90
N ALA A 194 19.25 0.29 6.97
CA ALA A 194 19.13 -0.82 7.89
C ALA A 194 20.10 -1.97 7.54
N SER A 195 20.51 -2.75 8.56
CA SER A 195 21.33 -3.95 8.37
C SER A 195 20.57 -5.03 7.58
N LYS A 196 21.27 -6.07 7.15
CA LYS A 196 20.63 -7.21 6.47
C LYS A 196 19.61 -7.91 7.35
N GLU A 197 19.88 -8.01 8.64
CA GLU A 197 19.02 -8.61 9.66
C GLU A 197 17.76 -7.76 9.87
N GLU A 198 17.91 -6.43 9.98
CA GLU A 198 16.79 -5.49 10.08
C GLU A 198 15.93 -5.49 8.81
N ILE A 199 16.54 -5.58 7.62
CA ILE A 199 15.83 -5.71 6.34
C ILE A 199 14.99 -7.02 6.32
N SER A 200 15.58 -8.13 6.76
CA SER A 200 14.87 -9.41 6.84
C SER A 200 13.71 -9.35 7.83
N LEU A 201 13.92 -8.75 9.01
CA LEU A 201 12.88 -8.52 10.01
C LEU A 201 11.72 -7.70 9.44
N CYS A 202 12.01 -6.59 8.77
CA CYS A 202 11.01 -5.71 8.18
C CYS A 202 10.19 -6.41 7.08
N LYS A 203 10.85 -7.17 6.20
CA LYS A 203 10.16 -7.96 5.16
C LYS A 203 9.20 -8.97 5.78
N ASN A 204 9.67 -9.74 6.76
CA ASN A 204 8.85 -10.75 7.44
C ASN A 204 7.67 -10.11 8.18
N PHE A 205 7.92 -9.02 8.91
CA PHE A 205 6.86 -8.27 9.61
C PHE A 205 5.82 -7.73 8.63
N GLY A 206 6.25 -7.08 7.55
CA GLY A 206 5.34 -6.49 6.56
C GLY A 206 4.50 -7.53 5.82
N LEU A 207 5.11 -8.66 5.43
CA LEU A 207 4.39 -9.77 4.79
C LEU A 207 3.32 -10.34 5.73
N LEU A 208 3.70 -10.66 6.96
CA LEU A 208 2.81 -11.22 7.97
C LEU A 208 1.67 -10.25 8.32
N TYR A 209 1.98 -8.95 8.44
CA TYR A 209 0.97 -7.91 8.67
C TYR A 209 -0.03 -7.83 7.52
N GLY A 210 0.45 -7.91 6.27
CA GLY A 210 -0.42 -7.88 5.09
C GLY A 210 -1.33 -9.11 4.98
N GLN A 211 -0.83 -10.30 5.32
CA GLN A 211 -1.61 -11.54 5.40
C GLN A 211 -2.71 -11.45 6.47
N ALA A 212 -2.35 -10.98 7.67
CA ALA A 212 -3.31 -10.78 8.76
C ALA A 212 -4.36 -9.71 8.40
N PHE A 213 -3.93 -8.63 7.73
CA PHE A 213 -4.83 -7.55 7.27
C PHE A 213 -5.88 -8.10 6.30
N GLN A 214 -5.46 -8.86 5.28
CA GLN A 214 -6.39 -9.43 4.31
C GLN A 214 -7.33 -10.46 4.95
N LEU A 215 -6.81 -11.33 5.82
CA LEU A 215 -7.66 -12.28 6.53
C LEU A 215 -8.70 -11.56 7.41
N LYS A 216 -8.34 -10.43 8.01
CA LYS A 216 -9.28 -9.60 8.77
C LYS A 216 -10.37 -9.00 7.87
N ASP A 217 -9.99 -8.46 6.70
CA ASP A 217 -10.96 -7.95 5.72
C ASP A 217 -11.87 -9.10 5.23
N ASP A 218 -11.31 -10.29 4.92
CA ASP A 218 -12.10 -11.48 4.51
C ASP A 218 -13.11 -11.92 5.60
N ILE A 219 -12.73 -11.82 6.89
CA ILE A 219 -13.60 -12.10 8.03
C ILE A 219 -14.73 -11.07 8.12
N ASP A 220 -14.41 -9.79 8.00
CA ASP A 220 -15.39 -8.71 8.12
C ASP A 220 -16.43 -8.76 6.98
N ASP A 221 -15.96 -9.07 5.75
CA ASP A 221 -16.79 -9.15 4.55
C ASP A 221 -17.40 -10.54 4.32
N LYS A 222 -17.07 -11.54 5.14
CA LYS A 222 -17.45 -12.95 5.00
C LYS A 222 -17.15 -13.52 3.62
N SER A 223 -15.98 -13.22 3.10
CA SER A 223 -15.53 -13.54 1.75
C SER A 223 -14.16 -14.27 1.77
N GLY A 224 -13.65 -14.66 0.62
CA GLY A 224 -12.31 -15.20 0.48
C GLY A 224 -11.97 -16.34 1.43
N LEU A 225 -10.94 -16.17 2.24
CA LEU A 225 -10.48 -17.17 3.21
C LEU A 225 -11.43 -17.42 4.38
N PHE A 226 -12.47 -16.61 4.57
CA PHE A 226 -13.48 -16.83 5.61
C PHE A 226 -14.19 -18.18 5.46
N ALA A 227 -14.34 -18.69 4.25
CA ALA A 227 -15.00 -19.97 3.96
C ALA A 227 -14.17 -21.20 4.41
N TYR A 228 -12.91 -21.01 4.80
CA TYR A 228 -11.99 -22.08 5.19
C TYR A 228 -11.79 -22.12 6.71
N ASP A 229 -11.31 -23.28 7.19
CA ASP A 229 -11.24 -23.61 8.62
C ASP A 229 -10.64 -22.53 9.53
N GLN A 230 -11.39 -22.19 10.58
CA GLN A 230 -10.94 -21.41 11.72
C GLN A 230 -10.25 -20.06 11.39
N PRO A 231 -10.87 -19.17 10.59
CA PRO A 231 -10.22 -17.91 10.20
C PRO A 231 -9.89 -17.01 11.40
N HIS A 232 -10.69 -17.03 12.47
CA HIS A 232 -10.42 -16.27 13.70
C HIS A 232 -9.19 -16.80 14.46
N GLU A 233 -9.04 -18.13 14.58
CA GLU A 233 -7.85 -18.72 15.21
C GLU A 233 -6.59 -18.43 14.39
N SER A 234 -6.69 -18.46 13.06
CA SER A 234 -5.59 -18.09 12.16
C SER A 234 -5.21 -16.61 12.34
N LEU A 235 -6.18 -15.71 12.49
CA LEU A 235 -5.92 -14.30 12.75
C LEU A 235 -5.22 -14.07 14.10
N ASP A 236 -5.63 -14.78 15.14
CA ASP A 236 -4.99 -14.70 16.45
C ASP A 236 -3.55 -15.24 16.43
N GLU A 237 -3.28 -16.27 15.64
CA GLU A 237 -1.92 -16.77 15.43
C GLU A 237 -1.04 -15.74 14.69
N TYR A 238 -1.56 -15.09 13.66
CA TYR A 238 -0.86 -13.97 13.00
C TYR A 238 -0.54 -12.84 13.99
N LYS A 239 -1.48 -12.47 14.87
CA LYS A 239 -1.24 -11.45 15.91
C LYS A 239 -0.12 -11.85 16.86
N LYS A 240 -0.11 -13.10 17.36
CA LYS A 240 0.95 -13.61 18.24
C LYS A 240 2.32 -13.56 17.57
N GLN A 241 2.40 -13.98 16.30
CA GLN A 241 3.65 -13.93 15.54
C GLN A 241 4.13 -12.50 15.32
N LEU A 242 3.24 -11.55 14.96
CA LEU A 242 3.56 -10.14 14.82
C LEU A 242 4.10 -9.55 16.14
N ILE A 243 3.44 -9.84 17.28
CA ILE A 243 3.88 -9.38 18.59
C ILE A 243 5.27 -9.95 18.92
N SER A 244 5.54 -11.21 18.60
CA SER A 244 6.88 -11.80 18.77
C SER A 244 7.95 -11.10 17.94
N LEU A 245 7.64 -10.70 16.70
CA LEU A 245 8.56 -9.94 15.84
C LEU A 245 8.81 -8.53 16.36
N LEU A 246 7.81 -7.89 16.97
CA LEU A 246 7.93 -6.54 17.53
C LEU A 246 9.04 -6.43 18.59
N ALA A 247 9.29 -7.48 19.36
CA ALA A 247 10.36 -7.51 20.36
C ALA A 247 11.78 -7.34 19.77
N LYS A 248 11.92 -7.49 18.45
CA LYS A 248 13.21 -7.34 17.73
C LYS A 248 13.45 -5.92 17.19
N PHE A 249 12.46 -5.03 17.29
CA PHE A 249 12.62 -3.62 16.91
C PHE A 249 13.17 -2.79 18.08
N ASN A 250 13.89 -1.72 17.77
CA ASN A 250 14.48 -0.84 18.80
C ASN A 250 13.41 -0.08 19.61
N GLU A 251 12.33 0.37 18.95
CA GLU A 251 11.19 1.05 19.59
C GLU A 251 9.86 0.59 18.96
N PRO A 252 9.26 -0.51 19.42
CA PRO A 252 8.12 -1.13 18.78
C PRO A 252 6.76 -0.51 19.10
N LYS A 253 6.68 0.44 20.04
CA LYS A 253 5.41 0.93 20.60
C LYS A 253 4.40 1.34 19.53
N MET A 254 4.80 2.17 18.56
CA MET A 254 3.88 2.64 17.52
C MET A 254 3.50 1.53 16.53
N LEU A 255 4.41 0.58 16.25
CA LEU A 255 4.07 -0.61 15.46
C LEU A 255 3.05 -1.48 16.20
N TYR A 256 3.24 -1.70 17.51
CA TYR A 256 2.28 -2.42 18.34
C TYR A 256 0.90 -1.76 18.32
N GLU A 257 0.84 -0.43 18.53
CA GLU A 257 -0.41 0.33 18.45
C GLU A 257 -1.08 0.17 17.09
N LEU A 258 -0.30 0.14 15.99
CA LEU A 258 -0.83 -0.04 14.64
C LEU A 258 -1.39 -1.45 14.43
N VAL A 259 -0.70 -2.50 14.91
CA VAL A 259 -1.18 -3.88 14.88
C VAL A 259 -2.51 -4.00 15.63
N MET A 260 -2.57 -3.51 16.87
CA MET A 260 -3.77 -3.61 17.72
C MET A 260 -4.95 -2.76 17.26
N ARG A 261 -4.71 -1.72 16.47
CA ARG A 261 -5.76 -0.85 15.93
C ARG A 261 -6.40 -1.40 14.67
N VAL A 262 -5.65 -2.15 13.86
CA VAL A 262 -6.04 -2.55 12.51
C VAL A 262 -6.46 -4.01 12.46
N LEU A 263 -5.82 -4.88 13.22
CA LEU A 263 -6.10 -6.31 13.33
C LEU A 263 -6.89 -6.65 14.60
#